data_b7c7cf29c08753ae06c1aa0b34508c19
#
_entry.id   b7c7cf29c08753ae06c1aa0b34508c19
#
_cell.length_a   1.000
_cell.length_b   1.000
_cell.length_c   1.000
_cell.angle_alpha   90.00
_cell.angle_beta   90.00
_cell.angle_gamma   90.00
#
_symmetry.space_group_name_H-M   'P 1'
#
loop_
_entity.id
_entity.type
_entity.pdbx_description
1 polymer ?
#
loop_
_entity_poly.entity_id
_entity_poly.type
_entity_poly.pdbx_seq_one_letter_code
_entity_poly.pdbx_strand_id
1 'polypeptide(L)'
;NKVCGSGLKSVALAAQAIQAGQAQSIVAGGMENMSLAPYLLDAKARSGYRLGDGQVYDVILRDGLMCATHGYHMGITAENVAKEYGKI
;
A
#
# COMPACT_ATOMS: atom_id res chain seq x y z
N ASN A 1 2.24 -3.48 8.59
CA ASN A 1 1.61 -3.08 7.35
C ASN A 1 1.97 -4.07 6.23
N LYS A 2 1.00 -4.43 5.42
CA LYS A 2 1.12 -5.28 4.23
C LYS A 2 0.41 -4.65 3.03
N VAL A 3 0.32 -3.35 3.02
CA VAL A 3 -0.38 -2.56 1.99
C VAL A 3 -1.81 -3.11 1.81
N CYS A 4 -2.19 -3.60 0.65
CA CYS A 4 -3.53 -4.17 0.40
C CYS A 4 -3.85 -5.41 1.26
N GLY A 5 -2.85 -6.15 1.69
CA GLY A 5 -2.99 -7.33 2.56
C GLY A 5 -3.05 -7.03 4.05
N SER A 6 -3.05 -5.75 4.47
CA SER A 6 -2.97 -5.39 5.89
C SER A 6 -4.18 -5.85 6.70
N GLY A 7 -5.39 -5.79 6.12
CA GLY A 7 -6.61 -6.30 6.76
C GLY A 7 -6.52 -7.80 7.03
N LEU A 8 -6.08 -8.60 6.06
CA LEU A 8 -5.87 -10.04 6.23
C LEU A 8 -4.75 -10.33 7.24
N LYS A 9 -3.66 -9.52 7.22
CA LYS A 9 -2.58 -9.65 8.22
C LYS A 9 -3.08 -9.38 9.64
N SER A 10 -4.01 -8.44 9.83
CA SER A 10 -4.61 -8.18 11.14
C SER A 10 -5.36 -9.40 11.66
N VAL A 11 -6.07 -10.14 10.80
CA VAL A 11 -6.75 -11.40 11.17
C VAL A 11 -5.73 -12.46 11.56
N ALA A 12 -4.65 -12.62 10.82
CA ALA A 12 -3.57 -13.56 11.15
C ALA A 12 -2.94 -13.25 12.53
N LEU A 13 -2.68 -11.97 12.80
CA LEU A 13 -2.13 -11.54 14.10
C LEU A 13 -3.12 -11.78 15.25
N ALA A 14 -4.42 -11.55 15.03
CA ALA A 14 -5.45 -11.84 16.01
C ALA A 14 -5.51 -13.34 16.33
N ALA A 15 -5.45 -14.21 15.31
CA ALA A 15 -5.41 -15.65 15.50
C ALA A 15 -4.18 -16.08 16.31
N GLN A 16 -3.01 -15.53 16.00
CA GLN A 16 -1.78 -15.80 16.74
C GLN A 16 -1.87 -15.37 18.22
N ALA A 17 -2.47 -14.21 18.50
CA ALA A 17 -2.65 -13.72 19.86
C ALA A 17 -3.60 -14.62 20.68
N ILE A 18 -4.69 -15.12 20.07
CA ILE A 18 -5.59 -16.07 20.69
C ILE A 18 -4.88 -17.40 20.96
N GLN A 19 -4.15 -17.93 19.97
CA GLN A 19 -3.38 -19.18 20.12
C GLN A 19 -2.29 -19.08 21.21
N ALA A 20 -1.70 -17.90 21.36
CA ALA A 20 -0.70 -17.62 22.40
C ALA A 20 -1.32 -17.36 23.80
N GLY A 21 -2.64 -17.39 23.93
CA GLY A 21 -3.33 -17.15 25.19
C GLY A 21 -3.34 -15.68 25.64
N GLN A 22 -3.01 -14.74 24.76
CA GLN A 22 -2.99 -13.32 25.07
C GLN A 22 -4.36 -12.68 25.06
N ALA A 23 -5.33 -13.28 24.38
CA ALA A 23 -6.71 -12.82 24.31
C ALA A 23 -7.65 -14.00 24.05
N GLN A 24 -8.93 -13.85 24.41
CA GLN A 24 -9.97 -14.85 24.15
C GLN A 24 -10.78 -14.51 22.89
N SER A 25 -10.96 -13.23 22.61
CA SER A 25 -11.65 -12.75 21.41
C SER A 25 -11.03 -11.45 20.94
N ILE A 26 -10.95 -11.27 19.64
CA ILE A 26 -10.35 -10.09 18.99
C ILE A 26 -11.19 -9.70 17.78
N VAL A 27 -11.47 -8.42 17.64
CA VAL A 27 -12.00 -7.85 16.39
C VAL A 27 -10.82 -7.46 15.52
N ALA A 28 -10.77 -7.97 14.28
CA ALA A 28 -9.69 -7.71 13.35
C ALA A 28 -10.23 -7.36 11.96
N GLY A 29 -9.54 -6.50 11.23
CA GLY A 29 -9.94 -6.06 9.90
C GLY A 29 -9.06 -4.92 9.40
N GLY A 30 -9.52 -4.27 8.33
CA GLY A 30 -8.89 -3.11 7.76
C GLY A 30 -9.92 -2.16 7.15
N MET A 31 -9.53 -0.91 7.02
CA MET A 31 -10.32 0.13 6.37
C MET A 31 -9.38 1.07 5.61
N GLU A 32 -9.84 1.56 4.48
CA GLU A 32 -9.07 2.48 3.64
C GLU A 32 -9.95 3.63 3.16
N ASN A 33 -9.41 4.83 3.15
CA ASN A 33 -10.03 5.99 2.55
C ASN A 33 -9.09 6.64 1.54
N MET A 34 -9.12 6.14 0.32
CA MET A 34 -8.25 6.62 -0.76
C MET A 34 -8.57 8.04 -1.19
N SER A 35 -9.82 8.48 -1.02
CA SER A 35 -10.24 9.85 -1.38
C SER A 35 -9.56 10.93 -0.54
N LEU A 36 -9.06 10.58 0.65
CA LEU A 36 -8.34 11.50 1.54
C LEU A 36 -6.81 11.29 1.51
N ALA A 37 -6.30 10.46 0.61
CA ALA A 37 -4.86 10.27 0.46
C ALA A 37 -4.20 11.56 -0.03
N PRO A 38 -3.11 12.02 0.60
CA PRO A 38 -2.46 13.28 0.26
C PRO A 38 -1.58 13.18 -0.98
N TYR A 39 -1.15 14.35 -1.45
CA TYR A 39 -0.01 14.48 -2.36
C TYR A 39 1.22 14.90 -1.57
N LEU A 40 2.40 14.53 -2.05
CA LEU A 40 3.68 14.87 -1.43
C LEU A 40 4.48 15.79 -2.34
N LEU A 41 5.11 16.78 -1.74
CA LEU A 41 6.23 17.49 -2.34
C LEU A 41 7.51 16.68 -2.11
N ASP A 42 8.50 16.83 -3.00
CA ASP A 42 9.80 16.21 -2.81
C ASP A 42 10.60 16.84 -1.64
N ALA A 43 11.74 16.25 -1.30
CA ALA A 43 12.56 16.71 -0.17
C ALA A 43 13.10 18.14 -0.36
N LYS A 44 13.19 18.65 -1.58
CA LYS A 44 13.61 20.03 -1.84
C LYS A 44 12.67 21.06 -1.23
N ALA A 45 11.40 20.71 -0.99
CA ALA A 45 10.46 21.61 -0.32
C ALA A 45 10.93 22.06 1.07
N ARG A 46 11.72 21.22 1.79
CA ARG A 46 12.23 21.56 3.13
C ARG A 46 13.28 22.68 3.10
N SER A 47 14.10 22.73 2.08
CA SER A 47 15.10 23.78 1.88
C SER A 47 14.64 24.87 0.90
N GLY A 48 13.45 24.74 0.36
CA GLY A 48 12.84 25.65 -0.62
C GLY A 48 13.25 25.33 -2.04
N TYR A 49 12.29 25.44 -2.96
CA TYR A 49 12.55 25.43 -4.39
C TYR A 49 13.17 26.76 -4.78
N ARG A 50 14.33 26.71 -5.41
CA ARG A 50 15.00 27.92 -5.89
C ARG A 50 14.64 28.15 -7.36
N LEU A 51 15.59 27.94 -8.27
CA LEU A 51 15.36 28.03 -9.69
C LEU A 51 15.01 26.66 -10.25
N GLY A 52 14.00 26.59 -11.10
CA GLY A 52 13.54 25.37 -11.75
C GLY A 52 12.30 24.76 -11.10
N ASP A 53 11.81 23.69 -11.73
CA ASP A 53 10.56 23.04 -11.36
C ASP A 53 10.72 22.08 -10.18
N GLY A 54 9.59 21.82 -9.50
CA GLY A 54 9.44 20.75 -8.51
C GLY A 54 8.41 19.73 -8.98
N GLN A 55 8.27 18.62 -8.22
CA GLN A 55 7.30 17.58 -8.48
C GLN A 55 6.35 17.41 -7.31
N VAL A 56 5.11 17.02 -7.64
CA VAL A 56 4.08 16.61 -6.68
C VAL A 56 3.79 15.14 -6.93
N TYR A 57 3.85 14.32 -5.87
CA TYR A 57 3.65 12.88 -5.95
C TYR A 57 2.29 12.49 -5.36
N ASP A 58 1.53 11.67 -6.10
CA ASP A 58 0.33 11.02 -5.59
C ASP A 58 0.75 9.82 -4.72
N VAL A 59 0.46 9.85 -3.41
CA VAL A 59 0.83 8.75 -2.50
C VAL A 59 0.08 7.46 -2.80
N ILE A 60 -1.10 7.51 -3.41
CA ILE A 60 -1.81 6.30 -3.83
C ILE A 60 -0.97 5.52 -4.82
N LEU A 61 -0.43 6.20 -5.82
CA LEU A 61 0.43 5.56 -6.81
C LEU A 61 1.78 5.18 -6.21
N ARG A 62 2.48 6.15 -5.64
CA ARG A 62 3.87 5.98 -5.17
C ARG A 62 4.01 4.93 -4.08
N ASP A 63 3.15 4.97 -3.07
CA ASP A 63 3.29 4.18 -1.84
C ASP A 63 2.30 3.01 -1.76
N GLY A 64 1.35 2.91 -2.69
CA GLY A 64 0.32 1.89 -2.70
C GLY A 64 0.28 1.03 -3.96
N LEU A 65 0.11 1.63 -5.13
CA LEU A 65 -0.24 0.91 -6.37
C LEU A 65 0.94 0.60 -7.28
N MET A 66 2.11 1.20 -7.05
CA MET A 66 3.30 0.91 -7.84
C MET A 66 4.07 -0.28 -7.25
N CYS A 67 4.46 -1.22 -8.10
CA CYS A 67 5.29 -2.35 -7.70
C CYS A 67 6.68 -1.84 -7.28
N ALA A 68 7.08 -2.10 -6.04
CA ALA A 68 8.37 -1.67 -5.50
C ALA A 68 9.56 -2.37 -6.17
N THR A 69 9.35 -3.56 -6.74
CA THR A 69 10.40 -4.35 -7.39
C THR A 69 10.58 -3.98 -8.85
N HIS A 70 9.48 -3.80 -9.59
CA HIS A 70 9.50 -3.63 -11.05
C HIS A 70 9.14 -2.21 -11.50
N GLY A 71 8.60 -1.37 -10.61
CA GLY A 71 8.30 0.03 -10.91
C GLY A 71 7.09 0.29 -11.81
N TYR A 72 6.25 -0.72 -12.07
CA TYR A 72 5.01 -0.55 -12.81
C TYR A 72 3.78 -0.66 -11.89
N HIS A 73 2.64 -0.16 -12.35
CA HIS A 73 1.38 -0.20 -11.62
C HIS A 73 0.92 -1.65 -11.40
N MET A 74 0.32 -1.93 -10.23
CA MET A 74 -0.18 -3.28 -9.89
C MET A 74 -1.22 -3.82 -10.88
N GLY A 75 -1.91 -2.94 -11.61
CA GLY A 75 -2.76 -3.35 -12.74
C GLY A 75 -1.99 -4.08 -13.83
N ILE A 76 -0.76 -3.65 -14.13
CA ILE A 76 0.13 -4.35 -15.07
C ILE A 76 0.55 -5.71 -14.52
N THR A 77 0.75 -5.82 -13.21
CA THR A 77 0.99 -7.12 -12.56
C THR A 77 -0.18 -8.08 -12.81
N ALA A 78 -1.41 -7.61 -12.64
CA ALA A 78 -2.61 -8.41 -12.91
C ALA A 78 -2.69 -8.86 -14.38
N GLU A 79 -2.41 -7.97 -15.32
CA GLU A 79 -2.35 -8.28 -16.75
C GLU A 79 -1.27 -9.33 -17.07
N ASN A 80 -0.10 -9.21 -16.45
CA ASN A 80 0.98 -10.19 -16.61
C ASN A 80 0.56 -11.57 -16.09
N VAL A 81 -0.11 -11.63 -14.94
CA VAL A 81 -0.63 -12.90 -14.38
C VAL A 81 -1.71 -13.49 -15.31
N ALA A 82 -2.64 -12.68 -15.79
CA ALA A 82 -3.67 -13.12 -16.71
C ALA A 82 -3.06 -13.67 -18.02
N LYS A 83 -2.05 -13.02 -18.55
CA LYS A 83 -1.34 -13.44 -19.77
C LYS A 83 -0.60 -14.76 -19.57
N GLU A 84 0.05 -14.96 -18.42
CA GLU A 84 0.86 -16.15 -18.16
C GLU A 84 0.01 -17.36 -17.79
N TYR A 85 -1.03 -17.17 -16.99
CA TYR A 85 -1.85 -18.27 -16.46
C TYR A 85 -3.21 -18.41 -17.17
N GLY A 86 -3.58 -17.50 -18.04
CA GLY A 86 -4.61 -17.65 -19.06
C GLY A 86 -6.08 -17.79 -18.61
N LYS A 87 -6.40 -17.59 -17.33
CA LYS A 87 -7.79 -17.65 -16.84
C LYS A 87 -7.96 -16.84 -15.56
N ILE A 88 -7.94 -15.55 -15.67
CA ILE A 88 -8.39 -14.69 -14.59
C ILE A 88 -9.24 -13.58 -15.19
#